data_2bbdde8a588686249bbdbd406c92a46b
#
_entry.id   2bbdde8a588686249bbdbd406c92a46b
#
_cell.length_a   1.000
_cell.length_b   1.000
_cell.length_c   1.000
_cell.angle_alpha   90.00
_cell.angle_beta   90.00
_cell.angle_gamma   90.00
#
_symmetry.space_group_name_H-M   'P 1'
#
loop_
_entity.id
_entity.type
_entity.pdbx_description
1 polymer ?
#
loop_
_entity_poly.entity_id
_entity_poly.type
_entity_poly.pdbx_seq_one_letter_code
_entity_poly.pdbx_strand_id
1 'polypeptide(L)'
;MKHFLVVVLSALSMNVSAQELFVVTEPASNMPTGSIGLRLGQSLMKEKFKPGNNYHIMPEIMWGANKNLMLHAAAFISNRNKNLVTEGGSIYAKYRFLSKDDLHQHFRMAAFGRVSLNNSDIHQEEINTMGHNSGFETGIVATQLINKIAISASSSFEKATNNSKTYKFPTSQSNSATNYTLSFGRLMYPNKYKSYKQTNINLMMEFMGQTLNQNGKSFLDIVPSLQFIINSQARIDVAYVKEIYSNMLRTAPNGLYLKLEYSFFNVTK
;
A
#
# COMPACT_ATOMS: atom_id res chain seq x y z
N MET A 1 -19.53 30.36 -36.35
CA MET A 1 -18.79 30.68 -35.10
C MET A 1 -19.33 30.03 -33.84
N LYS A 2 -20.63 29.68 -33.71
CA LYS A 2 -21.19 29.02 -32.50
C LYS A 2 -20.78 27.55 -32.33
N HIS A 3 -20.48 26.81 -33.42
CA HIS A 3 -20.08 25.40 -33.35
C HIS A 3 -18.59 25.19 -33.04
N PHE A 4 -17.74 26.22 -33.23
CA PHE A 4 -16.32 26.14 -32.88
C PHE A 4 -16.07 26.28 -31.38
N LEU A 5 -16.96 26.94 -30.66
CA LEU A 5 -16.86 27.13 -29.22
C LEU A 5 -17.23 25.86 -28.44
N VAL A 6 -18.12 25.02 -28.97
CA VAL A 6 -18.55 23.77 -28.32
C VAL A 6 -17.48 22.69 -28.42
N VAL A 7 -16.71 22.66 -29.51
CA VAL A 7 -15.61 21.70 -29.69
C VAL A 7 -14.42 22.03 -28.79
N VAL A 8 -14.18 23.29 -28.46
CA VAL A 8 -13.10 23.70 -27.56
C VAL A 8 -13.46 23.42 -26.10
N LEU A 9 -14.75 23.48 -25.70
CA LEU A 9 -15.16 23.13 -24.34
C LEU A 9 -15.20 21.62 -24.07
N SER A 10 -15.39 20.79 -25.08
CA SER A 10 -15.37 19.32 -24.93
C SER A 10 -13.96 18.73 -24.84
N ALA A 11 -12.92 19.49 -25.19
CA ALA A 11 -11.52 19.07 -25.05
C ALA A 11 -10.92 19.28 -23.67
N LEU A 12 -11.68 19.92 -22.74
CA LEU A 12 -11.22 20.25 -21.38
C LEU A 12 -11.66 19.27 -20.30
N SER A 13 -12.36 18.20 -20.64
CA SER A 13 -12.61 17.08 -19.72
C SER A 13 -11.40 16.14 -19.67
N MET A 14 -10.23 16.67 -19.28
CA MET A 14 -9.06 15.85 -19.01
C MET A 14 -9.29 15.17 -17.66
N ASN A 15 -9.54 13.87 -17.72
CA ASN A 15 -9.57 13.01 -16.55
C ASN A 15 -8.23 13.14 -15.81
N VAL A 16 -8.22 13.88 -14.71
CA VAL A 16 -7.08 13.87 -13.77
C VAL A 16 -7.06 12.48 -13.17
N SER A 17 -6.20 11.62 -13.65
CA SER A 17 -5.92 10.33 -13.04
C SER A 17 -5.38 10.60 -11.64
N ALA A 18 -6.17 10.31 -10.61
CA ALA A 18 -5.70 10.36 -9.24
C ALA A 18 -4.69 9.23 -9.07
N GLN A 19 -3.42 9.58 -9.00
CA GLN A 19 -2.33 8.63 -8.74
C GLN A 19 -2.34 8.26 -7.25
N GLU A 20 -1.92 7.03 -6.95
CA GLU A 20 -1.70 6.60 -5.57
C GLU A 20 -0.59 7.45 -4.94
N LEU A 21 -0.88 7.99 -3.75
CA LEU A 21 -0.04 9.02 -3.15
C LEU A 21 0.92 8.46 -2.09
N PHE A 22 0.69 7.24 -1.56
CA PHE A 22 1.48 6.72 -0.45
C PHE A 22 2.35 5.52 -0.86
N VAL A 23 3.41 5.28 -0.08
CA VAL A 23 4.42 4.29 -0.41
C VAL A 23 4.12 2.94 0.24
N VAL A 24 3.86 2.91 1.53
CA VAL A 24 3.60 1.68 2.27
C VAL A 24 2.10 1.48 2.50
N THR A 25 1.38 2.56 2.79
CA THR A 25 -0.08 2.50 2.99
C THR A 25 -0.85 2.66 1.68
N GLU A 26 -2.07 2.16 1.63
CA GLU A 26 -2.96 2.29 0.46
C GLU A 26 -3.95 3.44 0.69
N PRO A 27 -4.04 4.44 -0.23
CA PRO A 27 -5.04 5.50 -0.14
C PRO A 27 -6.43 5.02 -0.55
N ALA A 28 -7.46 5.83 -0.30
CA ALA A 28 -8.83 5.58 -0.75
C ALA A 28 -9.03 5.71 -2.27
N SER A 29 -8.04 6.24 -2.99
CA SER A 29 -8.08 6.36 -4.45
C SER A 29 -7.88 5.00 -5.11
N ASN A 30 -8.54 4.79 -6.25
CA ASN A 30 -8.38 3.61 -7.10
C ASN A 30 -7.59 3.96 -8.35
N MET A 31 -7.00 2.94 -8.96
CA MET A 31 -6.49 3.04 -10.33
C MET A 31 -7.62 3.44 -11.30
N PRO A 32 -7.30 4.09 -12.44
CA PRO A 32 -8.28 4.35 -13.48
C PRO A 32 -8.95 3.06 -13.98
N THR A 33 -10.22 3.17 -14.33
CA THR A 33 -10.99 2.05 -14.90
C THR A 33 -10.30 1.49 -16.14
N GLY A 34 -10.25 0.17 -16.26
CA GLY A 34 -9.64 -0.51 -17.39
C GLY A 34 -8.11 -0.49 -17.39
N SER A 35 -7.48 -0.02 -16.31
CA SER A 35 -6.01 0.00 -16.19
C SER A 35 -5.50 -1.27 -15.50
N ILE A 36 -4.31 -1.69 -15.91
CA ILE A 36 -3.54 -2.75 -15.26
C ILE A 36 -2.23 -2.14 -14.75
N GLY A 37 -1.90 -2.41 -13.49
CA GLY A 37 -0.63 -2.05 -12.87
C GLY A 37 0.22 -3.27 -12.59
N LEU A 38 1.51 -3.16 -12.83
CA LEU A 38 2.51 -4.13 -12.36
C LEU A 38 3.34 -3.44 -11.29
N ARG A 39 3.44 -4.05 -10.13
CA ARG A 39 4.16 -3.52 -8.97
C ARG A 39 5.17 -4.55 -8.48
N LEU A 40 6.33 -4.09 -8.09
CA LEU A 40 7.36 -4.89 -7.43
C LEU A 40 7.77 -4.18 -6.14
N GLY A 41 7.25 -4.67 -5.01
CA GLY A 41 7.69 -4.27 -3.68
C GLY A 41 8.92 -5.07 -3.26
N GLN A 42 9.89 -4.41 -2.63
CA GLN A 42 11.07 -5.03 -2.09
C GLN A 42 11.38 -4.43 -0.72
N SER A 43 11.65 -5.26 0.26
CA SER A 43 12.08 -4.80 1.58
C SER A 43 13.35 -5.49 2.01
N LEU A 44 14.29 -4.70 2.53
CA LEU A 44 15.54 -5.16 3.13
C LEU A 44 15.54 -4.72 4.59
N MET A 45 15.10 -5.63 5.47
CA MET A 45 14.89 -5.36 6.88
C MET A 45 16.01 -5.95 7.72
N LYS A 46 16.57 -5.15 8.64
CA LYS A 46 17.64 -5.58 9.54
C LYS A 46 17.08 -6.47 10.64
N GLU A 47 17.66 -7.64 10.80
CA GLU A 47 17.36 -8.55 11.90
C GLU A 47 17.73 -7.93 13.25
N LYS A 48 16.83 -8.05 14.23
CA LYS A 48 16.99 -7.47 15.57
C LYS A 48 17.81 -8.35 16.51
N PHE A 49 17.66 -9.68 16.38
CA PHE A 49 18.16 -10.64 17.36
C PHE A 49 19.36 -11.48 16.88
N LYS A 50 19.65 -11.43 15.59
CA LYS A 50 20.78 -12.14 14.97
C LYS A 50 21.43 -11.29 13.87
N PRO A 51 22.69 -11.53 13.52
CA PRO A 51 23.28 -10.88 12.34
C PRO A 51 22.57 -11.30 11.06
N GLY A 52 22.29 -10.33 10.20
CA GLY A 52 21.66 -10.57 8.90
C GLY A 52 20.56 -9.59 8.55
N ASN A 53 20.01 -9.81 7.37
CA ASN A 53 18.88 -9.04 6.84
C ASN A 53 17.82 -9.98 6.29
N ASN A 54 16.57 -9.64 6.52
CA ASN A 54 15.41 -10.23 5.86
C ASN A 54 15.15 -9.48 4.57
N TYR A 55 15.13 -10.22 3.47
CA TYR A 55 14.80 -9.69 2.15
C TYR A 55 13.49 -10.28 1.68
N HIS A 56 12.53 -9.41 1.36
CA HIS A 56 11.24 -9.78 0.81
C HIS A 56 11.04 -9.14 -0.55
N ILE A 57 10.47 -9.90 -1.46
CA ILE A 57 10.04 -9.46 -2.79
C ILE A 57 8.55 -9.76 -2.91
N MET A 58 7.78 -8.77 -3.31
CA MET A 58 6.33 -8.87 -3.50
C MET A 58 5.97 -8.36 -4.90
N PRO A 59 6.01 -9.23 -5.93
CA PRO A 59 5.42 -8.92 -7.23
C PRO A 59 3.89 -8.90 -7.11
N GLU A 60 3.28 -7.90 -7.70
CA GLU A 60 1.84 -7.66 -7.61
C GLU A 60 1.30 -7.21 -8.96
N ILE A 61 0.15 -7.73 -9.33
CA ILE A 61 -0.68 -7.24 -10.43
C ILE A 61 -1.92 -6.57 -9.86
N MET A 62 -2.25 -5.40 -10.40
CA MET A 62 -3.38 -4.59 -9.97
C MET A 62 -4.30 -4.35 -11.15
N TRP A 63 -5.60 -4.31 -10.90
CA TRP A 63 -6.61 -4.07 -11.91
C TRP A 63 -7.67 -3.09 -11.43
N GLY A 64 -7.80 -1.97 -12.15
CA GLY A 64 -8.92 -1.04 -12.01
C GLY A 64 -10.17 -1.57 -12.71
N ALA A 65 -10.92 -2.45 -12.05
CA ALA A 65 -12.07 -3.13 -12.65
C ALA A 65 -13.18 -2.15 -13.05
N ASN A 66 -13.41 -1.13 -12.22
CA ASN A 66 -14.29 0.00 -12.54
C ASN A 66 -13.91 1.21 -11.66
N LYS A 67 -14.65 2.32 -11.77
CA LYS A 67 -14.37 3.54 -11.00
C LYS A 67 -14.36 3.35 -9.49
N ASN A 68 -15.05 2.34 -8.98
CA ASN A 68 -15.21 2.10 -7.55
C ASN A 68 -14.44 0.87 -7.04
N LEU A 69 -14.12 -0.10 -7.92
CA LEU A 69 -13.51 -1.37 -7.53
C LEU A 69 -12.11 -1.52 -8.12
N MET A 70 -11.16 -1.83 -7.27
CA MET A 70 -9.79 -2.18 -7.60
C MET A 70 -9.43 -3.53 -6.98
N LEU A 71 -8.76 -4.38 -7.73
CA LEU A 71 -8.35 -5.71 -7.33
C LEU A 71 -6.84 -5.85 -7.47
N HIS A 72 -6.21 -6.58 -6.55
CA HIS A 72 -4.80 -6.92 -6.62
C HIS A 72 -4.60 -8.42 -6.38
N ALA A 73 -3.57 -8.96 -6.99
CA ALA A 73 -3.04 -10.28 -6.68
C ALA A 73 -1.52 -10.16 -6.50
N ALA A 74 -1.01 -10.67 -5.39
CA ALA A 74 0.40 -10.60 -5.04
C ALA A 74 0.96 -11.98 -4.72
N ALA A 75 2.26 -12.18 -4.99
CA ALA A 75 3.02 -13.32 -4.50
C ALA A 75 4.05 -12.87 -3.47
N PHE A 76 4.42 -13.76 -2.55
CA PHE A 76 5.40 -13.51 -1.49
C PHE A 76 6.64 -14.37 -1.70
N ILE A 77 7.80 -13.73 -1.74
CA ILE A 77 9.10 -14.36 -1.90
C ILE A 77 10.02 -13.79 -0.82
N SER A 78 10.72 -14.64 -0.10
CA SER A 78 11.66 -14.20 0.93
C SER A 78 12.93 -15.05 1.00
N ASN A 79 13.93 -14.55 1.73
CA ASN A 79 15.17 -15.28 2.02
C ASN A 79 15.20 -15.90 3.43
N ARG A 80 14.07 -16.06 4.10
CA ARG A 80 14.01 -16.54 5.49
C ARG A 80 14.71 -17.87 5.72
N ASN A 81 14.63 -18.78 4.77
CA ASN A 81 15.25 -20.12 4.84
C ASN A 81 16.64 -20.15 4.19
N LYS A 82 17.40 -19.04 4.23
CA LYS A 82 18.73 -18.86 3.61
C LYS A 82 18.74 -18.82 2.07
N ASN A 83 17.67 -19.26 1.43
CA ASN A 83 17.48 -19.21 -0.02
C ASN A 83 16.22 -18.40 -0.33
N LEU A 84 16.14 -17.79 -1.51
CA LEU A 84 14.92 -17.18 -1.99
C LEU A 84 13.88 -18.27 -2.27
N VAL A 85 12.79 -18.23 -1.53
CA VAL A 85 11.67 -19.19 -1.63
C VAL A 85 10.35 -18.45 -1.76
N THR A 86 9.43 -19.03 -2.51
CA THR A 86 8.04 -18.56 -2.56
C THR A 86 7.31 -19.01 -1.31
N GLU A 87 6.76 -18.05 -0.57
CA GLU A 87 6.06 -18.31 0.69
C GLU A 87 4.55 -18.32 0.55
N GLY A 88 3.99 -17.79 -0.54
CA GLY A 88 2.55 -17.75 -0.73
C GLY A 88 2.10 -16.58 -1.58
N GLY A 89 0.90 -16.07 -1.30
CA GLY A 89 0.33 -14.94 -2.01
C GLY A 89 -0.96 -14.43 -1.38
N SER A 90 -1.47 -13.33 -1.91
CA SER A 90 -2.71 -12.72 -1.46
C SER A 90 -3.57 -12.19 -2.60
N ILE A 91 -4.86 -12.07 -2.31
CA ILE A 91 -5.82 -11.33 -3.11
C ILE A 91 -6.35 -10.19 -2.25
N TYR A 92 -6.41 -9.00 -2.83
CA TYR A 92 -6.90 -7.79 -2.20
C TYR A 92 -7.97 -7.15 -3.08
N ALA A 93 -9.02 -6.64 -2.44
CA ALA A 93 -10.09 -5.87 -3.08
C ALA A 93 -10.31 -4.58 -2.32
N LYS A 94 -10.46 -3.46 -3.04
CA LYS A 94 -10.80 -2.15 -2.48
C LYS A 94 -12.00 -1.56 -3.21
N TYR A 95 -13.03 -1.22 -2.45
CA TYR A 95 -14.25 -0.61 -2.95
C TYR A 95 -14.39 0.81 -2.42
N ARG A 96 -14.27 1.78 -3.32
CA ARG A 96 -14.46 3.21 -3.02
C ARG A 96 -15.95 3.54 -3.04
N PHE A 97 -16.54 3.72 -1.86
CA PHE A 97 -17.96 3.99 -1.70
C PHE A 97 -18.29 5.47 -1.63
N LEU A 98 -17.30 6.34 -1.36
CA LEU A 98 -17.47 7.79 -1.30
C LEU A 98 -16.37 8.49 -2.09
N SER A 99 -16.77 9.46 -2.95
CA SER A 99 -15.87 10.39 -3.63
C SER A 99 -16.56 11.74 -3.72
N LYS A 100 -15.96 12.76 -3.12
CA LYS A 100 -16.34 14.15 -3.25
C LYS A 100 -15.15 14.87 -3.87
N ASP A 101 -15.29 15.27 -5.11
CA ASP A 101 -14.23 15.89 -5.89
C ASP A 101 -14.63 17.36 -6.19
N ASP A 102 -13.76 18.30 -5.84
CA ASP A 102 -13.85 19.72 -6.15
C ASP A 102 -12.55 20.15 -6.85
N LEU A 103 -12.48 21.40 -7.34
CA LEU A 103 -11.37 21.92 -8.16
C LEU A 103 -9.97 21.70 -7.54
N HIS A 104 -9.86 21.83 -6.20
CA HIS A 104 -8.59 21.73 -5.48
C HIS A 104 -8.67 20.86 -4.23
N GLN A 105 -9.79 20.14 -4.04
CA GLN A 105 -10.03 19.31 -2.88
C GLN A 105 -10.70 18.01 -3.31
N HIS A 106 -10.17 16.89 -2.83
CA HIS A 106 -10.75 15.58 -3.07
C HIS A 106 -10.83 14.83 -1.75
N PHE A 107 -12.03 14.41 -1.38
CA PHE A 107 -12.24 13.56 -0.22
C PHE A 107 -12.78 12.20 -0.68
N ARG A 108 -12.13 11.13 -0.30
CA ARG A 108 -12.48 9.77 -0.71
C ARG A 108 -12.48 8.84 0.47
N MET A 109 -13.40 7.88 0.47
CA MET A 109 -13.41 6.78 1.42
C MET A 109 -13.60 5.46 0.68
N ALA A 110 -12.88 4.44 1.14
CA ALA A 110 -12.98 3.10 0.62
C ALA A 110 -12.97 2.07 1.75
N ALA A 111 -13.66 0.95 1.52
CA ALA A 111 -13.52 -0.26 2.29
C ALA A 111 -12.60 -1.22 1.53
N PHE A 112 -11.85 -2.04 2.26
CA PHE A 112 -10.95 -3.02 1.66
C PHE A 112 -10.96 -4.34 2.41
N GLY A 113 -10.57 -5.38 1.70
CA GLY A 113 -10.35 -6.70 2.27
C GLY A 113 -9.21 -7.41 1.57
N ARG A 114 -8.49 -8.24 2.31
CA ARG A 114 -7.40 -9.08 1.86
C ARG A 114 -7.58 -10.48 2.40
N VAL A 115 -7.23 -11.47 1.58
CA VAL A 115 -7.06 -12.86 2.01
C VAL A 115 -5.67 -13.30 1.58
N SER A 116 -4.94 -13.95 2.49
CA SER A 116 -3.56 -14.36 2.28
C SER A 116 -3.36 -15.82 2.66
N LEU A 117 -2.51 -16.49 1.90
CA LEU A 117 -1.99 -17.81 2.18
C LEU A 117 -0.47 -17.71 2.26
N ASN A 118 0.10 -18.29 3.29
CA ASN A 118 1.54 -18.34 3.53
C ASN A 118 1.95 -19.74 4.01
N ASN A 119 3.14 -20.18 3.71
CA ASN A 119 3.66 -21.50 4.09
C ASN A 119 4.95 -21.41 4.92
N SER A 120 5.35 -20.21 5.38
CA SER A 120 6.52 -20.02 6.24
C SER A 120 6.19 -20.24 7.73
N ASP A 121 7.22 -20.41 8.55
CA ASP A 121 7.07 -20.49 10.00
C ASP A 121 6.64 -19.13 10.61
N ILE A 122 5.97 -19.20 11.77
CA ILE A 122 5.49 -18.02 12.51
C ILE A 122 6.44 -17.80 13.67
N HIS A 123 7.28 -16.76 13.60
CA HIS A 123 8.36 -16.49 14.54
C HIS A 123 8.33 -15.11 15.19
N GLN A 124 7.26 -14.35 14.99
CA GLN A 124 7.01 -13.04 15.61
C GLN A 124 5.56 -12.91 16.05
N GLU A 125 5.29 -11.94 16.94
CA GLU A 125 3.94 -11.66 17.43
C GLU A 125 3.17 -10.69 16.51
N GLU A 126 3.90 -9.87 15.75
CA GLU A 126 3.30 -9.00 14.73
C GLU A 126 2.53 -9.83 13.72
N ILE A 127 1.27 -9.48 13.48
CA ILE A 127 0.44 -10.11 12.47
C ILE A 127 0.58 -9.30 11.17
N ASN A 128 0.91 -9.98 10.09
CA ASN A 128 1.08 -9.33 8.78
C ASN A 128 0.67 -10.28 7.65
N THR A 129 -0.51 -10.06 7.11
CA THR A 129 -1.03 -10.81 5.94
C THR A 129 -0.42 -10.37 4.61
N MET A 130 0.51 -9.39 4.63
CA MET A 130 1.30 -8.99 3.45
C MET A 130 2.65 -9.72 3.38
N GLY A 131 2.68 -11.03 3.62
CA GLY A 131 3.86 -11.86 3.40
C GLY A 131 4.35 -12.66 4.60
N HIS A 132 3.71 -12.58 5.77
CA HIS A 132 4.14 -13.33 6.97
C HIS A 132 3.10 -14.35 7.44
N ASN A 133 1.83 -14.01 7.38
CA ASN A 133 0.76 -14.83 7.91
C ASN A 133 -0.29 -15.17 6.85
N SER A 134 -0.78 -16.40 6.91
CA SER A 134 -2.07 -16.72 6.33
C SER A 134 -3.16 -16.08 7.17
N GLY A 135 -4.25 -15.67 6.52
CA GLY A 135 -5.37 -15.06 7.22
C GLY A 135 -6.13 -14.06 6.37
N PHE A 136 -6.79 -13.13 7.02
CA PHE A 136 -7.51 -12.07 6.34
C PHE A 136 -7.39 -10.73 7.07
N GLU A 137 -7.53 -9.66 6.30
CA GLU A 137 -7.62 -8.30 6.77
C GLU A 137 -8.85 -7.64 6.17
N THR A 138 -9.55 -6.79 6.94
CA THR A 138 -10.63 -5.95 6.44
C THR A 138 -10.62 -4.61 7.14
N GLY A 139 -10.88 -3.54 6.40
CA GLY A 139 -10.79 -2.20 6.95
C GLY A 139 -11.39 -1.11 6.09
N ILE A 140 -11.21 0.10 6.56
CA ILE A 140 -11.63 1.32 5.89
C ILE A 140 -10.45 2.28 5.79
N VAL A 141 -10.45 3.09 4.76
CA VAL A 141 -9.47 4.15 4.53
C VAL A 141 -10.18 5.42 4.08
N ALA A 142 -9.76 6.55 4.63
CA ALA A 142 -10.19 7.88 4.21
C ALA A 142 -8.98 8.69 3.74
N THR A 143 -9.09 9.37 2.62
CA THR A 143 -8.03 10.20 2.06
C THR A 143 -8.58 11.56 1.68
N GLN A 144 -7.94 12.60 2.18
CA GLN A 144 -8.20 13.99 1.83
C GLN A 144 -7.01 14.55 1.05
N LEU A 145 -7.27 15.07 -0.13
CA LEU A 145 -6.31 15.86 -0.90
C LEU A 145 -6.73 17.32 -0.86
N ILE A 146 -5.84 18.22 -0.49
CA ILE A 146 -6.06 19.67 -0.52
C ILE A 146 -4.88 20.28 -1.27
N ASN A 147 -5.12 20.81 -2.46
CA ASN A 147 -4.07 21.32 -3.34
C ASN A 147 -2.97 20.27 -3.60
N LYS A 148 -1.81 20.44 -2.98
CA LYS A 148 -0.64 19.58 -3.11
C LYS A 148 -0.36 18.73 -1.87
N ILE A 149 -1.25 18.75 -0.88
CA ILE A 149 -1.11 18.02 0.38
C ILE A 149 -2.16 16.93 0.42
N ALA A 150 -1.72 15.71 0.70
CA ALA A 150 -2.57 14.57 0.92
C ALA A 150 -2.46 14.11 2.37
N ILE A 151 -3.60 13.79 2.98
CA ILE A 151 -3.67 13.18 4.31
C ILE A 151 -4.54 11.94 4.17
N SER A 152 -4.08 10.81 4.70
CA SER A 152 -4.85 9.56 4.71
C SER A 152 -4.81 8.92 6.09
N ALA A 153 -5.93 8.34 6.50
CA ALA A 153 -6.01 7.55 7.70
C ALA A 153 -6.76 6.25 7.40
N SER A 154 -6.30 5.16 7.97
CA SER A 154 -6.97 3.87 7.87
C SER A 154 -7.06 3.16 9.20
N SER A 155 -8.05 2.27 9.31
CA SER A 155 -8.13 1.29 10.39
C SER A 155 -8.61 -0.02 9.83
N SER A 156 -8.01 -1.14 10.28
CA SER A 156 -8.38 -2.48 9.86
C SER A 156 -8.32 -3.47 11.01
N PHE A 157 -9.12 -4.51 10.87
CA PHE A 157 -9.05 -5.72 11.66
C PHE A 157 -8.30 -6.78 10.85
N GLU A 158 -7.30 -7.39 11.45
CA GLU A 158 -6.48 -8.43 10.85
C GLU A 158 -6.53 -9.70 11.71
N LYS A 159 -6.66 -10.84 11.07
CA LYS A 159 -6.67 -12.13 11.75
C LYS A 159 -5.77 -13.13 11.04
N ALA A 160 -4.80 -13.63 11.80
CA ALA A 160 -3.92 -14.70 11.35
C ALA A 160 -4.55 -16.08 11.58
N THR A 161 -4.21 -17.00 10.70
CA THR A 161 -4.54 -18.42 10.76
C THR A 161 -3.26 -19.26 10.68
N ASN A 162 -3.39 -20.59 10.64
CA ASN A 162 -2.25 -21.45 10.41
C ASN A 162 -1.67 -21.18 9.02
N ASN A 163 -0.34 -21.04 8.93
CA ASN A 163 0.32 -20.86 7.65
C ASN A 163 0.33 -22.16 6.83
N SER A 164 0.41 -23.31 7.49
CA SER A 164 0.31 -24.61 6.84
C SER A 164 -0.07 -25.70 7.86
N LYS A 165 -0.14 -26.95 7.42
CA LYS A 165 -0.30 -28.09 8.34
C LYS A 165 0.87 -28.23 9.32
N THR A 166 2.08 -27.84 8.89
CA THR A 166 3.31 -27.87 9.67
C THR A 166 3.47 -26.62 10.53
N TYR A 167 3.19 -25.46 9.98
CA TYR A 167 3.37 -24.14 10.64
C TYR A 167 2.04 -23.64 11.19
N LYS A 168 1.70 -24.14 12.37
CA LYS A 168 0.47 -23.72 13.09
C LYS A 168 0.70 -22.41 13.81
N PHE A 169 -0.36 -21.61 13.90
CA PHE A 169 -0.32 -20.37 14.68
C PHE A 169 -0.18 -20.72 16.17
N PRO A 170 0.79 -20.11 16.90
CA PRO A 170 1.03 -20.41 18.30
C PRO A 170 -0.20 -20.04 19.16
N THR A 171 -0.72 -20.96 19.96
CA THR A 171 -1.88 -20.76 20.83
C THR A 171 -1.61 -19.75 21.95
N SER A 172 -0.34 -19.52 22.28
CA SER A 172 0.11 -18.53 23.28
C SER A 172 0.17 -17.10 22.78
N GLN A 173 0.01 -16.88 21.46
CA GLN A 173 0.05 -15.56 20.85
C GLN A 173 -1.35 -15.09 20.43
N SER A 174 -1.55 -13.78 20.42
CA SER A 174 -2.76 -13.19 19.84
C SER A 174 -2.81 -13.43 18.34
N ASN A 175 -3.89 -14.00 17.85
CA ASN A 175 -4.09 -14.25 16.43
C ASN A 175 -4.92 -13.19 15.72
N SER A 176 -5.25 -12.11 16.40
CA SER A 176 -5.98 -10.97 15.83
C SER A 176 -5.42 -9.65 16.31
N ALA A 177 -5.47 -8.67 15.43
CA ALA A 177 -4.95 -7.34 15.66
C ALA A 177 -5.86 -6.27 15.06
N THR A 178 -5.74 -5.07 15.58
CA THR A 178 -6.26 -3.84 14.98
C THR A 178 -5.08 -3.04 14.46
N ASN A 179 -5.07 -2.76 13.15
CA ASN A 179 -4.08 -1.90 12.50
C ASN A 179 -4.65 -0.49 12.38
N TYR A 180 -3.75 0.49 12.40
CA TYR A 180 -4.09 1.88 12.16
C TYR A 180 -2.93 2.58 11.46
N THR A 181 -3.26 3.46 10.51
CA THR A 181 -2.26 4.24 9.78
C THR A 181 -2.66 5.71 9.72
N LEU A 182 -1.66 6.57 9.68
CA LEU A 182 -1.81 7.99 9.40
C LEU A 182 -0.69 8.42 8.47
N SER A 183 -1.04 8.95 7.31
CA SER A 183 -0.10 9.25 6.24
C SER A 183 -0.25 10.69 5.77
N PHE A 184 0.87 11.36 5.57
CA PHE A 184 0.97 12.71 5.05
C PHE A 184 1.84 12.71 3.80
N GLY A 185 1.38 13.36 2.76
CA GLY A 185 2.13 13.48 1.52
C GLY A 185 2.08 14.91 0.98
N ARG A 186 3.18 15.36 0.36
CA ARG A 186 3.25 16.65 -0.31
C ARG A 186 3.98 16.56 -1.63
N LEU A 187 3.36 17.11 -2.68
CA LEU A 187 4.03 17.30 -3.96
C LEU A 187 5.05 18.44 -3.83
N MET A 188 6.34 18.09 -3.96
CA MET A 188 7.46 19.02 -3.88
C MET A 188 7.83 19.59 -5.26
N TYR A 189 7.76 18.76 -6.30
CA TYR A 189 8.06 19.14 -7.69
C TYR A 189 7.09 18.44 -8.65
N PRO A 190 6.59 19.14 -9.69
CA PRO A 190 6.87 20.52 -10.09
C PRO A 190 6.07 21.56 -9.28
N ASN A 191 6.59 22.77 -9.21
CA ASN A 191 5.86 23.89 -8.63
C ASN A 191 4.61 24.27 -9.44
N LYS A 192 4.71 24.20 -10.78
CA LYS A 192 3.59 24.40 -11.71
C LYS A 192 3.61 23.29 -12.76
N TYR A 193 2.46 22.67 -12.98
CA TYR A 193 2.30 21.68 -14.05
C TYR A 193 2.33 22.35 -15.42
N LYS A 194 3.14 21.80 -16.33
CA LYS A 194 3.19 22.22 -17.76
C LYS A 194 2.74 21.09 -18.67
N SER A 195 2.89 19.84 -18.25
CA SER A 195 2.58 18.66 -19.04
C SER A 195 2.42 17.43 -18.12
N TYR A 196 1.63 16.45 -18.53
CA TYR A 196 1.53 15.14 -17.83
C TYR A 196 2.80 14.30 -17.96
N LYS A 197 3.70 14.65 -18.90
CA LYS A 197 5.00 13.98 -19.07
C LYS A 197 6.06 14.45 -18.07
N GLN A 198 5.73 15.38 -17.18
CA GLN A 198 6.66 15.82 -16.14
C GLN A 198 6.84 14.75 -15.07
N THR A 199 8.05 14.70 -14.52
CA THR A 199 8.31 13.92 -13.32
C THR A 199 7.76 14.66 -12.10
N ASN A 200 6.99 13.96 -11.27
CA ASN A 200 6.53 14.44 -9.98
C ASN A 200 7.41 13.87 -8.89
N ILE A 201 7.77 14.70 -7.91
CA ILE A 201 8.51 14.27 -6.72
C ILE A 201 7.63 14.59 -5.51
N ASN A 202 7.26 13.56 -4.77
CA ASN A 202 6.49 13.65 -3.55
C ASN A 202 7.34 13.28 -2.35
N LEU A 203 7.22 14.05 -1.28
CA LEU A 203 7.74 13.72 0.05
C LEU A 203 6.59 13.21 0.90
N MET A 204 6.80 12.10 1.58
CA MET A 204 5.77 11.47 2.40
C MET A 204 6.29 11.09 3.77
N MET A 205 5.38 11.05 4.73
CA MET A 205 5.58 10.59 6.09
C MET A 205 4.40 9.72 6.47
N GLU A 206 4.65 8.46 6.75
CA GLU A 206 3.61 7.51 7.11
C GLU A 206 3.87 6.97 8.53
N PHE A 207 2.83 6.85 9.32
CA PHE A 207 2.82 6.23 10.64
C PHE A 207 1.98 4.96 10.54
N MET A 208 2.53 3.85 11.00
CA MET A 208 1.87 2.56 11.00
C MET A 208 1.91 1.97 12.40
N GLY A 209 0.78 1.53 12.88
CA GLY A 209 0.68 0.90 14.18
C GLY A 209 -0.24 -0.30 14.17
N GLN A 210 0.01 -1.22 15.09
CA GLN A 210 -0.82 -2.39 15.32
C GLN A 210 -0.97 -2.60 16.83
N THR A 211 -2.16 -3.02 17.24
CA THR A 211 -2.43 -3.48 18.61
C THR A 211 -3.04 -4.87 18.55
N LEU A 212 -2.42 -5.82 19.25
CA LEU A 212 -2.89 -7.19 19.38
C LEU A 212 -4.12 -7.25 20.29
N ASN A 213 -5.23 -7.81 19.79
CA ASN A 213 -6.53 -7.71 20.47
C ASN A 213 -6.64 -8.53 21.74
N GLN A 214 -5.85 -9.61 21.89
CA GLN A 214 -5.95 -10.50 23.07
C GLN A 214 -5.08 -10.07 24.26
N ASN A 215 -3.94 -9.42 24.00
CA ASN A 215 -2.98 -9.08 25.04
C ASN A 215 -2.59 -7.59 25.10
N GLY A 216 -3.10 -6.77 24.17
CA GLY A 216 -2.85 -5.33 24.13
C GLY A 216 -1.42 -4.92 23.74
N LYS A 217 -0.55 -5.86 23.36
CA LYS A 217 0.78 -5.53 22.84
C LYS A 217 0.66 -4.73 21.56
N SER A 218 1.54 -3.76 21.37
CA SER A 218 1.45 -2.83 20.24
C SER A 218 2.81 -2.40 19.73
N PHE A 219 2.84 -1.88 18.52
CA PHE A 219 3.99 -1.16 17.98
C PHE A 219 3.54 0.11 17.24
N LEU A 220 4.50 0.98 17.02
CA LEU A 220 4.37 2.16 16.16
C LEU A 220 5.64 2.35 15.36
N ASP A 221 5.50 2.42 14.04
CA ASP A 221 6.57 2.71 13.09
C ASP A 221 6.36 4.07 12.42
N ILE A 222 7.46 4.71 12.03
CA ILE A 222 7.49 5.88 11.17
C ILE A 222 8.21 5.53 9.85
N VAL A 223 7.66 6.02 8.75
CA VAL A 223 8.16 5.71 7.41
C VAL A 223 8.28 6.98 6.57
N PRO A 224 9.41 7.71 6.67
CA PRO A 224 9.75 8.75 5.71
C PRO A 224 10.01 8.14 4.34
N SER A 225 9.48 8.77 3.27
CA SER A 225 9.62 8.26 1.93
C SER A 225 9.64 9.34 0.86
N LEU A 226 10.28 9.00 -0.27
CA LEU A 226 10.31 9.77 -1.50
C LEU A 226 9.67 8.96 -2.61
N GLN A 227 8.82 9.61 -3.39
CA GLN A 227 8.15 9.03 -4.54
C GLN A 227 8.46 9.83 -5.79
N PHE A 228 8.87 9.14 -6.85
CA PHE A 228 9.09 9.68 -8.18
C PHE A 228 8.04 9.10 -9.13
N ILE A 229 7.25 9.97 -9.75
CA ILE A 229 6.25 9.58 -10.76
C ILE A 229 6.70 10.13 -12.10
N ILE A 230 6.98 9.25 -13.04
CA ILE A 230 7.55 9.57 -14.35
C ILE A 230 6.47 9.32 -15.40
N ASN A 231 6.21 10.34 -16.23
CA ASN A 231 5.23 10.27 -17.32
C ASN A 231 3.82 9.85 -16.88
N SER A 232 3.48 10.04 -15.58
CA SER A 232 2.23 9.56 -14.99
C SER A 232 1.98 8.04 -15.09
N GLN A 233 2.98 7.26 -15.46
CA GLN A 233 2.89 5.81 -15.68
C GLN A 233 3.85 5.01 -14.82
N ALA A 234 5.11 5.41 -14.77
CA ALA A 234 6.13 4.73 -13.96
C ALA A 234 6.27 5.41 -12.61
N ARG A 235 6.44 4.61 -11.56
CA ARG A 235 6.63 5.09 -10.19
C ARG A 235 7.80 4.35 -9.54
N ILE A 236 8.62 5.11 -8.86
CA ILE A 236 9.74 4.63 -8.04
C ILE A 236 9.56 5.24 -6.66
N ASP A 237 9.39 4.40 -5.66
CA ASP A 237 9.24 4.81 -4.27
C ASP A 237 10.39 4.25 -3.44
N VAL A 238 10.99 5.10 -2.60
CA VAL A 238 12.06 4.72 -1.65
C VAL A 238 11.63 5.16 -0.26
N ALA A 239 11.62 4.23 0.68
CA ALA A 239 11.23 4.49 2.05
C ALA A 239 12.20 3.85 3.06
N TYR A 240 12.22 4.38 4.27
CA TYR A 240 12.90 3.78 5.40
C TYR A 240 11.90 3.52 6.52
N VAL A 241 11.70 2.26 6.88
CA VAL A 241 10.85 1.86 8.01
C VAL A 241 11.66 1.93 9.29
N LYS A 242 11.15 2.65 10.29
CA LYS A 242 11.79 2.80 11.60
C LYS A 242 10.79 2.55 12.72
N GLU A 243 11.06 1.53 13.52
CA GLU A 243 10.33 1.29 14.77
C GLU A 243 10.57 2.45 15.74
N ILE A 244 9.49 3.13 16.17
CA ILE A 244 9.50 4.15 17.22
C ILE A 244 9.30 3.47 18.58
N TYR A 245 8.35 2.54 18.62
CA TYR A 245 7.94 1.84 19.84
C TYR A 245 7.47 0.43 19.51
N SER A 246 7.81 -0.53 20.36
CA SER A 246 7.22 -1.87 20.35
C SER A 246 7.37 -2.56 21.70
N ASN A 247 6.29 -3.17 22.19
CA ASN A 247 6.30 -4.10 23.31
C ASN A 247 5.92 -5.52 22.90
N MET A 248 5.92 -5.80 21.59
CA MET A 248 5.73 -7.13 21.02
C MET A 248 7.02 -7.65 20.35
N LEU A 249 7.08 -8.96 20.14
CA LEU A 249 8.19 -9.59 19.44
C LEU A 249 8.10 -9.32 17.93
N ARG A 250 9.08 -8.56 17.41
CA ARG A 250 9.27 -8.28 15.99
C ARG A 250 10.72 -8.62 15.61
N THR A 251 10.90 -9.41 14.57
CA THR A 251 12.23 -9.94 14.23
C THR A 251 13.07 -8.96 13.39
N ALA A 252 12.44 -8.21 12.51
CA ALA A 252 13.14 -7.28 11.60
C ALA A 252 12.29 -6.01 11.34
N PRO A 253 12.15 -5.11 12.34
CA PRO A 253 11.24 -3.96 12.23
C PRO A 253 11.82 -2.77 11.46
N ASN A 254 13.14 -2.71 11.23
CA ASN A 254 13.79 -1.55 10.65
C ASN A 254 14.47 -1.90 9.32
N GLY A 255 14.31 -1.07 8.31
CA GLY A 255 14.99 -1.29 7.04
C GLY A 255 14.53 -0.42 5.89
N LEU A 256 15.06 -0.73 4.71
CA LEU A 256 14.73 -0.04 3.47
C LEU A 256 13.56 -0.73 2.76
N TYR A 257 12.72 0.07 2.14
CA TYR A 257 11.65 -0.36 1.26
C TYR A 257 11.77 0.34 -0.09
N LEU A 258 11.76 -0.45 -1.16
CA LEU A 258 11.76 0.02 -2.54
C LEU A 258 10.51 -0.52 -3.23
N LYS A 259 9.80 0.34 -3.96
CA LYS A 259 8.65 -0.06 -4.75
C LYS A 259 8.77 0.50 -6.17
N LEU A 260 8.66 -0.38 -7.14
CA LEU A 260 8.62 -0.05 -8.55
C LEU A 260 7.23 -0.37 -9.09
N GLU A 261 6.65 0.52 -9.85
CA GLU A 261 5.33 0.33 -10.42
C GLU A 261 5.26 0.90 -11.85
N TYR A 262 4.53 0.20 -12.69
CA TYR A 262 4.20 0.67 -14.02
C TYR A 262 2.72 0.43 -14.31
N SER A 263 2.02 1.48 -14.78
CA SER A 263 0.59 1.47 -15.06
C SER A 263 0.34 1.52 -16.55
N PHE A 264 -0.43 0.56 -17.04
CA PHE A 264 -0.94 0.47 -18.40
C PHE A 264 -2.40 0.95 -18.39
N PHE A 265 -2.68 2.04 -19.11
CA PHE A 265 -4.02 2.61 -19.16
C PHE A 265 -4.83 2.05 -20.34
N ASN A 266 -6.15 1.94 -20.16
CA ASN A 266 -7.10 1.50 -21.20
C ASN A 266 -6.78 0.10 -21.78
N VAL A 267 -6.35 -0.84 -20.95
CA VAL A 267 -5.99 -2.21 -21.37
C VAL A 267 -7.24 -3.09 -21.47
N THR A 268 -8.20 -2.91 -20.56
CA THR A 268 -9.47 -3.63 -20.55
C THR A 268 -10.62 -2.67 -20.83
N LYS A 269 -11.63 -3.19 -21.57
CA LYS A 269 -12.85 -2.41 -21.89
C LYS A 269 -13.87 -2.52 -20.79
#